data_e78e2f69d8965c226ce7084949589b29
#
_entry.id   e78e2f69d8965c226ce7084949589b29
#
_cell.length_a   1.000
_cell.length_b   1.000
_cell.length_c   1.000
_cell.angle_alpha   90.00
_cell.angle_beta   90.00
_cell.angle_gamma   90.00
#
_symmetry.space_group_name_H-M   'P 1'
#
loop_
_entity.id
_entity.type
_entity.pdbx_description
1 polymer ?
#
loop_
_entity_poly.entity_id
_entity_poly.type
_entity_poly.pdbx_seq_one_letter_code
_entity_poly.pdbx_strand_id
1 'polypeptide(L)'
;MRNPRASGVCRGATVRVPTETELKLRITPEAAAKLARHPVIKTLKRGPARKARLLSTYYDTDDGALAAAGIALRVRRDGRHWMQTIKGPADASSAGGMSARAEFEWPVTGPNPDPLRFATTPFRRTLGKAEKRGLRPRFTTDVTRTTIPLTFPDSTMALLCIDVGEVRTEDGPPVLRDPIHEIELELEAGNAARLFELAHVLAASVPLAFEPASKAERGHALRHPRAPAPLHASDADLSGKATAGEAFAAIIRACLAQIEGNAHGVRTDDDPEWIHQMRIGVRRLRACLSLARKGMAPARIEPLRVELRWLAQPLGTARDLDVFATSTLPAVQEAVAQGGNAASLEPALARLAARTAVWRKDARGIAQADVASPRFVRLVLAAAALAAAPGADAERRHANEHKLSSPARDFARPLLKRRHRALVALGNDLAHAAPEARHAARLAAKKLRYATEFFAPLFPKKRTRTYRKALTALQDELGAWNDAAVAARLAGELAGAHSPAAAAFGGWAAARGAARSEDLATVWTRFAKTRPFWSRN
;
A
#
# COMPACT_ATOMS: atom_id res chain seq x y z
N MET A 1 29.08 15.96 -61.82
CA MET A 1 29.21 14.51 -61.61
C MET A 1 28.51 14.16 -60.33
N ARG A 2 27.82 13.09 -60.32
CA ARG A 2 26.71 12.60 -59.47
C ARG A 2 26.89 12.69 -57.92
N ASN A 3 25.87 13.21 -57.29
CA ASN A 3 25.55 13.19 -55.87
C ASN A 3 25.12 11.76 -55.41
N PRO A 4 25.60 11.18 -54.31
CA PRO A 4 24.96 10.02 -53.71
C PRO A 4 24.05 10.45 -52.56
N ARG A 5 22.83 10.00 -52.69
CA ARG A 5 21.70 10.14 -51.76
C ARG A 5 22.03 9.57 -50.37
N ALA A 6 21.80 10.38 -49.34
CA ALA A 6 21.66 9.93 -47.97
C ALA A 6 20.28 9.27 -47.81
N SER A 7 20.26 7.95 -47.64
CA SER A 7 19.09 7.20 -47.16
C SER A 7 19.57 6.32 -46.02
N GLY A 8 19.12 6.62 -44.83
CA GLY A 8 19.40 5.82 -43.62
C GLY A 8 18.73 6.43 -42.42
N VAL A 9 17.37 6.46 -42.40
CA VAL A 9 16.61 6.71 -41.19
C VAL A 9 16.74 5.45 -40.32
N CYS A 10 17.65 5.47 -39.36
CA CYS A 10 17.65 4.49 -38.25
C CYS A 10 16.36 4.64 -37.44
N ARG A 11 15.37 3.82 -37.74
CA ARG A 11 14.21 3.58 -36.88
C ARG A 11 14.67 2.71 -35.70
N GLY A 12 14.47 3.22 -34.46
CA GLY A 12 14.37 2.35 -33.29
C GLY A 12 15.49 2.39 -32.27
N ALA A 13 16.12 3.54 -31.99
CA ALA A 13 16.74 3.73 -30.68
C ALA A 13 15.63 4.12 -29.70
N THR A 14 15.18 3.20 -28.88
CA THR A 14 14.38 3.50 -27.66
C THR A 14 15.24 4.39 -26.79
N VAL A 15 14.94 5.69 -26.76
CA VAL A 15 15.57 6.63 -25.82
C VAL A 15 15.27 6.10 -24.43
N ARG A 16 16.29 5.60 -23.74
CA ARG A 16 16.16 5.13 -22.36
C ARG A 16 15.85 6.34 -21.49
N VAL A 17 14.65 6.43 -20.99
CA VAL A 17 14.23 7.51 -20.07
C VAL A 17 15.05 7.37 -18.78
N PRO A 18 15.82 8.40 -18.38
CA PRO A 18 16.54 8.35 -17.12
C PRO A 18 15.55 8.16 -15.98
N THR A 19 15.78 7.16 -15.14
CA THR A 19 14.90 6.82 -14.03
C THR A 19 15.68 6.92 -12.73
N GLU A 20 15.25 7.80 -11.85
CA GLU A 20 15.72 7.86 -10.47
C GLU A 20 14.96 6.83 -9.64
N THR A 21 15.70 6.04 -8.84
CA THR A 21 15.13 5.10 -7.86
C THR A 21 15.62 5.48 -6.48
N GLU A 22 14.71 5.93 -5.63
CA GLU A 22 15.02 6.38 -4.27
C GLU A 22 14.08 5.74 -3.24
N LEU A 23 14.62 5.43 -2.06
CA LEU A 23 13.86 5.07 -0.87
C LEU A 23 13.90 6.24 0.11
N LYS A 24 12.73 6.83 0.41
CA LYS A 24 12.60 8.00 1.26
C LYS A 24 11.92 7.66 2.59
N LEU A 25 12.49 8.14 3.69
CA LEU A 25 11.96 7.97 5.04
C LEU A 25 12.13 9.26 5.84
N ARG A 26 11.13 9.59 6.67
CA ARG A 26 11.23 10.65 7.66
C ARG A 26 12.12 10.20 8.81
N ILE A 27 12.88 11.14 9.36
CA ILE A 27 13.76 10.94 10.52
C ILE A 27 13.57 12.09 11.52
N THR A 28 13.86 11.87 12.81
CA THR A 28 13.86 12.99 13.76
C THR A 28 15.13 13.83 13.63
N PRO A 29 15.10 15.13 14.00
CA PRO A 29 16.28 16.00 13.94
C PRO A 29 17.49 15.44 14.70
N GLU A 30 17.26 14.87 15.89
CA GLU A 30 18.29 14.30 16.76
C GLU A 30 18.92 13.05 16.13
N ALA A 31 18.12 12.21 15.48
CA ALA A 31 18.59 11.03 14.79
C ALA A 31 19.35 11.40 13.50
N ALA A 32 18.88 12.39 12.75
CA ALA A 32 19.56 12.89 11.55
C ALA A 32 20.98 13.38 11.86
N ALA A 33 21.16 14.10 12.98
CA ALA A 33 22.47 14.60 13.43
C ALA A 33 23.47 13.48 13.77
N LYS A 34 22.99 12.28 14.10
CA LYS A 34 23.81 11.13 14.52
C LYS A 34 23.96 10.07 13.43
N LEU A 35 23.12 10.07 12.41
CA LEU A 35 23.01 8.99 11.43
C LEU A 35 24.33 8.72 10.69
N ALA A 36 25.07 9.75 10.29
CA ALA A 36 26.35 9.60 9.60
C ALA A 36 27.41 8.83 10.43
N ARG A 37 27.21 8.74 11.76
CA ARG A 37 28.09 8.02 12.69
C ARG A 37 27.59 6.60 13.00
N HIS A 38 26.44 6.21 12.47
CA HIS A 38 25.88 4.86 12.71
C HIS A 38 26.84 3.78 12.22
N PRO A 39 27.08 2.69 13.00
CA PRO A 39 28.06 1.67 12.64
C PRO A 39 27.89 1.10 11.23
N VAL A 40 26.67 0.77 10.83
CA VAL A 40 26.41 0.23 9.51
C VAL A 40 26.72 1.23 8.38
N ILE A 41 26.47 2.52 8.60
CA ILE A 41 26.83 3.56 7.62
C ILE A 41 28.34 3.71 7.52
N LYS A 42 29.06 3.67 8.65
CA LYS A 42 30.53 3.68 8.63
C LYS A 42 31.12 2.53 7.85
N THR A 43 30.54 1.33 7.99
CA THR A 43 31.01 0.11 7.28
C THR A 43 30.79 0.21 5.77
N LEU A 44 29.65 0.76 5.32
CA LEU A 44 29.29 0.85 3.91
C LEU A 44 29.86 2.09 3.23
N LYS A 45 30.28 3.11 3.99
CA LYS A 45 30.73 4.38 3.47
C LYS A 45 31.95 4.25 2.58
N ARG A 46 31.89 4.84 1.38
CA ARG A 46 32.99 4.93 0.41
C ARG A 46 33.30 6.39 0.09
N GLY A 47 34.36 6.90 0.66
CA GLY A 47 34.80 8.29 0.42
C GLY A 47 34.20 9.33 1.39
N PRO A 48 34.51 10.62 1.23
CA PRO A 48 34.10 11.68 2.12
C PRO A 48 32.61 12.00 1.98
N ALA A 49 31.98 12.43 3.07
CA ALA A 49 30.64 13.02 3.01
C ALA A 49 30.71 14.45 2.46
N ARG A 50 29.78 14.81 1.58
CA ARG A 50 29.61 16.17 1.06
C ARG A 50 28.42 16.83 1.76
N LYS A 51 28.59 18.07 2.20
CA LYS A 51 27.50 18.89 2.74
C LYS A 51 27.27 20.10 1.82
N ALA A 52 26.01 20.32 1.42
CA ALA A 52 25.62 21.42 0.55
C ALA A 52 24.28 22.02 1.01
N ARG A 53 24.11 23.33 0.84
CA ARG A 53 22.81 23.98 0.98
C ARG A 53 22.17 24.05 -0.41
N LEU A 54 21.01 23.45 -0.55
CA LEU A 54 20.25 23.34 -1.78
C LEU A 54 19.00 24.23 -1.68
N LEU A 55 18.96 25.29 -2.45
CA LEU A 55 17.79 26.14 -2.59
C LEU A 55 17.09 25.79 -3.89
N SER A 56 15.87 25.23 -3.81
CA SER A 56 15.12 24.79 -5.00
C SER A 56 13.79 25.52 -5.07
N THR A 57 13.57 26.27 -6.13
CA THR A 57 12.29 26.93 -6.44
C THR A 57 11.48 26.05 -7.36
N TYR A 58 10.23 25.77 -7.00
CA TYR A 58 9.29 24.98 -7.79
C TYR A 58 8.33 25.88 -8.54
N TYR A 59 8.09 25.54 -9.79
CA TYR A 59 7.28 26.31 -10.74
C TYR A 59 6.05 25.54 -11.16
N ASP A 60 4.91 26.22 -11.21
CA ASP A 60 3.64 25.70 -11.74
C ASP A 60 2.78 26.87 -12.23
N THR A 61 1.68 26.55 -12.87
CA THR A 61 0.60 27.51 -13.18
C THR A 61 -0.20 27.84 -11.92
N ASP A 62 -0.97 28.93 -11.95
CA ASP A 62 -1.80 29.35 -10.81
C ASP A 62 -2.81 28.29 -10.37
N ASP A 63 -3.30 27.48 -11.30
CA ASP A 63 -4.24 26.37 -11.06
C ASP A 63 -3.55 25.01 -10.84
N GLY A 64 -2.23 24.95 -10.74
CA GLY A 64 -1.49 23.74 -10.42
C GLY A 64 -1.50 22.67 -11.52
N ALA A 65 -1.44 23.06 -12.79
CA ALA A 65 -1.57 22.15 -13.92
C ALA A 65 -0.46 21.08 -13.98
N LEU A 66 0.78 21.41 -13.57
CA LEU A 66 1.88 20.44 -13.50
C LEU A 66 1.69 19.47 -12.35
N ALA A 67 1.33 19.95 -11.17
CA ALA A 67 1.04 19.12 -10.00
C ALA A 67 -0.12 18.14 -10.29
N ALA A 68 -1.19 18.62 -10.95
CA ALA A 68 -2.31 17.77 -11.36
C ALA A 68 -1.91 16.66 -12.34
N ALA A 69 -0.85 16.88 -13.13
CA ALA A 69 -0.27 15.89 -14.04
C ALA A 69 0.82 15.03 -13.39
N GLY A 70 1.08 15.18 -12.08
CA GLY A 70 2.16 14.49 -11.38
C GLY A 70 3.57 14.92 -11.81
N ILE A 71 3.72 16.11 -12.41
CA ILE A 71 5.00 16.64 -12.89
C ILE A 71 5.50 17.68 -11.90
N ALA A 72 6.78 17.60 -11.53
CA ALA A 72 7.45 18.63 -10.76
C ALA A 72 8.53 19.31 -11.64
N LEU A 73 8.45 20.64 -11.76
CA LEU A 73 9.45 21.49 -12.41
C LEU A 73 10.12 22.33 -11.34
N ARG A 74 11.44 22.16 -11.17
CA ARG A 74 12.21 22.96 -10.21
C ARG A 74 13.48 23.53 -10.86
N VAL A 75 13.93 24.66 -10.34
CA VAL A 75 15.28 25.20 -10.57
C VAL A 75 16.00 25.25 -9.24
N ARG A 76 17.10 24.52 -9.10
CA ARG A 76 17.88 24.37 -7.88
C ARG A 76 19.18 25.15 -7.99
N ARG A 77 19.52 25.88 -6.93
CA ARG A 77 20.82 26.50 -6.73
C ARG A 77 21.69 25.65 -5.80
N ASP A 78 22.86 25.26 -6.28
CA ASP A 78 23.95 24.65 -5.50
C ASP A 78 25.20 25.54 -5.62
N GLY A 79 25.45 26.34 -4.63
CA GLY A 79 26.50 27.35 -4.67
C GLY A 79 26.26 28.40 -5.79
N ARG A 80 27.11 28.38 -6.82
CA ARG A 80 27.01 29.27 -7.99
C ARG A 80 26.30 28.62 -9.20
N HIS A 81 25.99 27.34 -9.11
CA HIS A 81 25.41 26.56 -10.22
C HIS A 81 23.89 26.50 -10.10
N TRP A 82 23.23 26.61 -11.25
CA TRP A 82 21.79 26.44 -11.37
C TRP A 82 21.50 25.18 -12.16
N MET A 83 20.56 24.37 -11.67
CA MET A 83 20.16 23.11 -12.28
C MET A 83 18.65 23.06 -12.40
N GLN A 84 18.13 22.92 -13.61
CA GLN A 84 16.71 22.65 -13.85
C GLN A 84 16.47 21.16 -13.79
N THR A 85 15.44 20.76 -13.04
CA THR A 85 15.01 19.38 -12.95
C THR A 85 13.53 19.26 -13.32
N ILE A 86 13.20 18.25 -14.13
CA ILE A 86 11.82 17.86 -14.41
C ILE A 86 11.67 16.41 -13.95
N LYS A 87 10.81 16.20 -12.95
CA LYS A 87 10.42 14.86 -12.47
C LYS A 87 9.01 14.53 -12.96
N GLY A 88 8.84 13.34 -13.53
CA GLY A 88 7.55 12.82 -13.97
C GLY A 88 6.73 12.22 -12.82
N PRO A 89 5.53 11.72 -13.12
CA PRO A 89 4.72 10.98 -12.16
C PRO A 89 5.47 9.75 -11.65
N ALA A 90 5.21 9.38 -10.40
CA ALA A 90 5.76 8.17 -9.81
C ALA A 90 5.24 6.94 -10.56
N ASP A 91 6.11 5.95 -10.73
CA ASP A 91 5.74 4.67 -11.32
C ASP A 91 4.81 3.90 -10.35
N ALA A 92 3.94 3.05 -10.90
CA ALA A 92 3.11 2.11 -10.16
C ALA A 92 3.93 1.09 -9.32
N SER A 93 5.25 1.04 -9.50
CA SER A 93 6.17 0.24 -8.69
C SER A 93 6.50 0.85 -7.32
N SER A 94 6.07 2.08 -7.03
CA SER A 94 6.33 2.77 -5.78
C SER A 94 5.61 2.10 -4.61
N ALA A 95 6.35 1.64 -3.61
CA ALA A 95 5.85 1.11 -2.33
C ALA A 95 7.00 0.95 -1.33
N GLY A 96 6.71 0.88 -0.05
CA GLY A 96 7.72 0.76 1.01
C GLY A 96 8.58 2.01 1.15
N GLY A 97 8.05 3.18 0.82
CA GLY A 97 8.79 4.43 0.77
C GLY A 97 9.68 4.58 -0.48
N MET A 98 9.76 3.56 -1.36
CA MET A 98 10.50 3.66 -2.62
C MET A 98 9.67 4.33 -3.70
N SER A 99 10.29 5.25 -4.45
CA SER A 99 9.75 5.80 -5.68
C SER A 99 10.72 5.55 -6.85
N ALA A 100 10.15 5.24 -8.01
CA ALA A 100 10.85 5.23 -9.28
C ALA A 100 10.11 6.20 -10.21
N ARG A 101 10.84 7.19 -10.75
CA ARG A 101 10.25 8.20 -11.63
C ARG A 101 11.23 8.69 -12.66
N ALA A 102 10.71 9.10 -13.81
CA ALA A 102 11.52 9.76 -14.82
C ALA A 102 12.07 11.08 -14.26
N GLU A 103 13.39 11.29 -14.34
CA GLU A 103 14.05 12.51 -13.94
C GLU A 103 14.97 13.00 -15.05
N PHE A 104 14.87 14.29 -15.35
CA PHE A 104 15.68 14.97 -16.36
C PHE A 104 16.31 16.20 -15.72
N GLU A 105 17.63 16.32 -15.83
CA GLU A 105 18.38 17.45 -15.27
C GLU A 105 19.26 18.13 -16.31
N TRP A 106 19.31 19.46 -16.26
CA TRP A 106 20.19 20.29 -17.11
C TRP A 106 20.71 21.48 -16.34
N PRO A 107 22.00 21.87 -16.57
CA PRO A 107 22.48 23.17 -16.12
C PRO A 107 21.72 24.28 -16.86
N VAL A 108 21.40 25.34 -16.12
CA VAL A 108 20.78 26.58 -16.63
C VAL A 108 21.52 27.80 -16.12
N THR A 109 21.31 28.95 -16.74
CA THR A 109 22.10 30.16 -16.47
C THR A 109 21.58 30.99 -15.31
N GLY A 110 20.36 30.71 -14.79
CA GLY A 110 19.73 31.52 -13.75
C GLY A 110 18.57 30.83 -13.05
N PRO A 111 17.83 31.57 -12.23
CA PRO A 111 16.76 31.01 -11.39
C PRO A 111 15.53 30.55 -12.18
N ASN A 112 15.30 31.09 -13.39
CA ASN A 112 14.10 30.81 -14.16
C ASN A 112 14.22 29.51 -14.98
N PRO A 113 13.10 28.78 -15.18
CA PRO A 113 13.09 27.62 -16.06
C PRO A 113 13.47 27.96 -17.50
N ASP A 114 14.23 27.08 -18.16
CA ASP A 114 14.54 27.13 -19.59
C ASP A 114 13.51 26.27 -20.37
N PRO A 115 12.56 26.88 -21.10
CA PRO A 115 11.53 26.17 -21.83
C PRO A 115 12.05 25.29 -22.97
N LEU A 116 13.23 25.60 -23.51
CA LEU A 116 13.84 24.79 -24.58
C LEU A 116 14.08 23.34 -24.15
N ARG A 117 14.31 23.12 -22.86
CA ARG A 117 14.49 21.77 -22.27
C ARG A 117 13.20 20.97 -22.21
N PHE A 118 12.03 21.59 -22.27
CA PHE A 118 10.74 20.89 -22.23
C PHE A 118 10.55 19.95 -23.42
N ALA A 119 11.03 20.36 -24.60
CA ALA A 119 10.91 19.61 -25.84
C ALA A 119 11.61 18.23 -25.79
N THR A 120 12.65 18.09 -24.95
CA THR A 120 13.48 16.87 -24.86
C THR A 120 12.88 15.84 -23.90
N THR A 121 11.72 16.13 -23.27
CA THR A 121 11.05 15.23 -22.32
C THR A 121 9.78 14.61 -22.91
N PRO A 122 9.33 13.46 -22.42
CA PRO A 122 8.03 12.91 -22.78
C PRO A 122 6.86 13.81 -22.34
N PHE A 123 7.12 14.78 -21.46
CA PHE A 123 6.12 15.71 -20.87
C PHE A 123 5.95 17.00 -21.65
N ARG A 124 6.61 17.14 -22.82
CA ARG A 124 6.65 18.36 -23.64
C ARG A 124 5.29 19.04 -23.89
N ARG A 125 4.21 18.24 -24.07
CA ARG A 125 2.87 18.80 -24.32
C ARG A 125 2.30 19.47 -23.07
N THR A 126 2.44 18.84 -21.90
CA THR A 126 1.94 19.38 -20.63
C THR A 126 2.76 20.60 -20.21
N LEU A 127 4.08 20.52 -20.28
CA LEU A 127 4.99 21.62 -19.97
C LEU A 127 4.78 22.82 -20.89
N GLY A 128 4.65 22.62 -22.20
CA GLY A 128 4.40 23.71 -23.16
C GLY A 128 3.02 24.36 -23.00
N LYS A 129 1.99 23.61 -22.54
CA LYS A 129 0.70 24.21 -22.16
C LYS A 129 0.82 25.04 -20.87
N ALA A 130 1.55 24.55 -19.89
CA ALA A 130 1.77 25.24 -18.63
C ALA A 130 2.58 26.54 -18.84
N GLU A 131 3.62 26.50 -19.70
CA GLU A 131 4.40 27.68 -20.09
C GLU A 131 3.52 28.78 -20.69
N LYS A 132 2.67 28.43 -21.66
CA LYS A 132 1.74 29.39 -22.30
C LYS A 132 0.71 30.00 -21.33
N ARG A 133 0.39 29.30 -20.25
CA ARG A 133 -0.52 29.76 -19.16
C ARG A 133 0.19 30.63 -18.12
N GLY A 134 1.53 30.69 -18.17
CA GLY A 134 2.38 31.43 -17.27
C GLY A 134 2.83 30.58 -16.09
N LEU A 135 4.11 30.15 -16.13
CA LEU A 135 4.78 29.49 -15.02
C LEU A 135 5.23 30.52 -13.99
N ARG A 136 4.93 30.27 -12.73
CA ARG A 136 5.31 31.14 -11.60
C ARG A 136 5.96 30.33 -10.48
N PRO A 137 6.84 30.95 -9.67
CA PRO A 137 7.33 30.37 -8.42
C PRO A 137 6.14 30.09 -7.49
N ARG A 138 6.00 28.88 -6.96
CA ARG A 138 4.92 28.50 -6.05
C ARG A 138 5.42 28.30 -4.62
N PHE A 139 6.51 27.61 -4.49
CA PHE A 139 7.17 27.36 -3.21
C PHE A 139 8.66 27.08 -3.41
N THR A 140 9.40 27.21 -2.32
CA THR A 140 10.85 26.95 -2.28
C THR A 140 11.15 25.92 -1.22
N THR A 141 12.10 25.01 -1.48
CA THR A 141 12.74 24.19 -0.47
C THR A 141 14.13 24.71 -0.17
N ASP A 142 14.43 24.98 1.10
CA ASP A 142 15.74 25.37 1.61
C ASP A 142 16.27 24.24 2.48
N VAL A 143 17.17 23.43 1.94
CA VAL A 143 17.60 22.18 2.55
C VAL A 143 19.11 22.13 2.65
N THR A 144 19.61 21.79 3.82
CA THR A 144 20.99 21.35 4.00
C THR A 144 21.04 19.84 3.79
N ARG A 145 21.63 19.40 2.66
CA ARG A 145 21.83 17.99 2.31
C ARG A 145 23.23 17.53 2.70
N THR A 146 23.31 16.42 3.44
CA THR A 146 24.55 15.67 3.64
C THR A 146 24.48 14.41 2.81
N THR A 147 25.33 14.30 1.78
CA THR A 147 25.41 13.13 0.89
C THR A 147 26.57 12.23 1.28
N ILE A 148 26.31 10.95 1.48
CA ILE A 148 27.30 9.92 1.86
C ILE A 148 27.24 8.82 0.81
N PRO A 149 28.31 8.60 0.00
CA PRO A 149 28.36 7.50 -0.94
C PRO A 149 28.56 6.18 -0.18
N LEU A 150 27.75 5.17 -0.56
CA LEU A 150 27.74 3.83 0.02
C LEU A 150 28.07 2.78 -1.03
N THR A 151 28.76 1.70 -0.62
CA THR A 151 28.96 0.50 -1.44
C THR A 151 28.66 -0.73 -0.60
N PHE A 152 27.81 -1.59 -1.12
CA PHE A 152 27.44 -2.86 -0.49
C PHE A 152 28.39 -3.99 -0.92
N PRO A 153 28.44 -5.11 -0.17
CA PRO A 153 29.32 -6.24 -0.48
C PRO A 153 29.11 -6.86 -1.87
N ASP A 154 27.91 -6.76 -2.42
CA ASP A 154 27.56 -7.22 -3.78
C ASP A 154 27.84 -6.18 -4.87
N SER A 155 28.64 -5.17 -4.57
CA SER A 155 28.97 -4.05 -5.47
C SER A 155 27.78 -3.14 -5.82
N THR A 156 26.65 -3.26 -5.13
CA THR A 156 25.57 -2.26 -5.24
C THR A 156 26.06 -0.91 -4.72
N MET A 157 25.81 0.17 -5.45
CA MET A 157 26.20 1.52 -5.10
C MET A 157 24.95 2.38 -4.85
N ALA A 158 24.98 3.17 -3.79
CA ALA A 158 23.91 4.08 -3.42
C ALA A 158 24.44 5.37 -2.77
N LEU A 159 23.62 6.42 -2.78
CA LEU A 159 23.85 7.63 -2.00
C LEU A 159 22.88 7.65 -0.81
N LEU A 160 23.39 7.87 0.39
CA LEU A 160 22.58 8.26 1.53
C LEU A 160 22.56 9.78 1.59
N CYS A 161 21.42 10.38 1.34
CA CYS A 161 21.16 11.81 1.46
C CYS A 161 20.40 12.07 2.76
N ILE A 162 20.92 12.93 3.62
CA ILE A 162 20.28 13.39 4.86
C ILE A 162 19.87 14.83 4.64
N ASP A 163 18.57 15.10 4.57
CA ASP A 163 17.99 16.40 4.29
C ASP A 163 17.38 17.02 5.53
N VAL A 164 17.86 18.22 5.89
CA VAL A 164 17.36 19.02 7.00
C VAL A 164 17.07 20.42 6.50
N GLY A 165 15.84 20.89 6.67
CA GLY A 165 15.43 22.21 6.19
C GLY A 165 13.93 22.42 6.25
N GLU A 166 13.39 23.12 5.26
CA GLU A 166 11.97 23.44 5.19
C GLU A 166 11.47 23.58 3.74
N VAL A 167 10.18 23.41 3.57
CA VAL A 167 9.41 23.92 2.41
C VAL A 167 8.72 25.21 2.84
N ARG A 168 8.72 26.23 2.00
CA ARG A 168 7.99 27.49 2.24
C ARG A 168 7.29 27.99 0.98
N THR A 169 6.15 28.63 1.14
CA THR A 169 5.42 29.22 0.01
C THR A 169 6.09 30.49 -0.49
N GLU A 170 6.01 30.75 -1.80
CA GLU A 170 6.55 31.96 -2.45
C GLU A 170 5.44 32.83 -3.10
N ASP A 171 4.21 32.36 -3.08
CA ASP A 171 3.06 32.97 -3.79
C ASP A 171 2.22 33.91 -2.92
N GLY A 172 2.84 34.62 -2.00
CA GLY A 172 2.24 35.68 -1.17
C GLY A 172 2.07 35.34 0.31
N PRO A 173 1.67 36.34 1.12
CA PRO A 173 1.46 36.18 2.55
C PRO A 173 0.13 35.44 2.86
N PRO A 174 0.02 34.75 4.01
CA PRO A 174 1.14 34.48 4.92
C PRO A 174 2.11 33.44 4.33
N VAL A 175 3.39 33.55 4.64
CA VAL A 175 4.37 32.51 4.28
C VAL A 175 4.12 31.28 5.14
N LEU A 176 3.67 30.20 4.51
CA LEU A 176 3.47 28.91 5.16
C LEU A 176 4.74 28.07 5.09
N ARG A 177 5.02 27.29 6.13
CA ARG A 177 6.26 26.50 6.25
C ARG A 177 5.94 25.08 6.70
N ASP A 178 6.74 24.12 6.21
CA ASP A 178 6.68 22.72 6.63
C ASP A 178 8.11 22.18 6.76
N PRO A 179 8.54 21.70 7.97
CA PRO A 179 9.92 21.27 8.20
C PRO A 179 10.25 19.98 7.43
N ILE A 180 11.45 19.92 6.84
CA ILE A 180 12.01 18.75 6.18
C ILE A 180 13.05 18.11 7.10
N HIS A 181 12.80 16.86 7.52
CA HIS A 181 13.77 15.99 8.17
C HIS A 181 13.59 14.60 7.58
N GLU A 182 14.38 14.28 6.56
CA GLU A 182 14.23 13.01 5.84
C GLU A 182 15.58 12.46 5.40
N ILE A 183 15.59 11.15 5.15
CA ILE A 183 16.67 10.47 4.47
C ILE A 183 16.17 9.95 3.14
N GLU A 184 17.01 10.04 2.13
CA GLU A 184 16.82 9.44 0.81
C GLU A 184 17.99 8.49 0.57
N LEU A 185 17.68 7.24 0.20
CA LEU A 185 18.64 6.25 -0.28
C LEU A 185 18.45 6.16 -1.79
N GLU A 186 19.34 6.78 -2.56
CA GLU A 186 19.29 6.85 -4.02
C GLU A 186 20.15 5.74 -4.61
N LEU A 187 19.55 4.89 -5.47
CA LEU A 187 20.27 3.80 -6.14
C LEU A 187 21.05 4.34 -7.32
N GLU A 188 22.38 4.23 -7.28
CA GLU A 188 23.23 4.55 -8.43
C GLU A 188 23.42 3.35 -9.36
N ALA A 189 23.64 2.15 -8.79
CA ALA A 189 23.79 0.92 -9.57
C ALA A 189 23.56 -0.32 -8.70
N GLY A 190 23.10 -1.40 -9.29
CA GLY A 190 22.97 -2.71 -8.63
C GLY A 190 21.55 -3.04 -8.18
N ASN A 191 21.40 -3.60 -6.98
CA ASN A 191 20.17 -4.23 -6.49
C ASN A 191 19.39 -3.30 -5.53
N ALA A 192 18.23 -2.83 -5.95
CA ALA A 192 17.34 -1.97 -5.14
C ALA A 192 16.91 -2.60 -3.79
N ALA A 193 16.91 -3.93 -3.65
CA ALA A 193 16.60 -4.58 -2.38
C ALA A 193 17.57 -4.18 -1.25
N ARG A 194 18.82 -3.83 -1.59
CA ARG A 194 19.83 -3.38 -0.62
C ARG A 194 19.43 -2.09 0.11
N LEU A 195 18.69 -1.21 -0.55
CA LEU A 195 18.19 0.01 0.07
C LEU A 195 17.20 -0.31 1.19
N PHE A 196 16.28 -1.23 0.94
CA PHE A 196 15.32 -1.69 1.95
C PHE A 196 15.98 -2.44 3.10
N GLU A 197 16.97 -3.29 2.80
CA GLU A 197 17.74 -4.04 3.81
C GLU A 197 18.49 -3.07 4.74
N LEU A 198 19.16 -2.05 4.17
CA LEU A 198 19.81 -1.01 4.96
C LEU A 198 18.81 -0.24 5.83
N ALA A 199 17.72 0.21 5.24
CA ALA A 199 16.68 0.93 5.98
C ALA A 199 16.06 0.06 7.09
N HIS A 200 15.86 -1.24 6.85
CA HIS A 200 15.37 -2.20 7.85
C HIS A 200 16.34 -2.32 9.04
N VAL A 201 17.65 -2.40 8.78
CA VAL A 201 18.67 -2.43 9.83
C VAL A 201 18.69 -1.11 10.61
N LEU A 202 18.64 0.03 9.92
CA LEU A 202 18.60 1.36 10.55
C LEU A 202 17.35 1.52 11.43
N ALA A 203 16.19 1.07 10.98
CA ALA A 203 14.93 1.17 11.73
C ALA A 203 14.91 0.37 13.05
N ALA A 204 15.92 -0.45 13.33
CA ALA A 204 16.06 -1.12 14.63
C ALA A 204 16.54 -0.17 15.75
N SER A 205 17.27 0.90 15.40
CA SER A 205 17.89 1.82 16.36
C SER A 205 17.67 3.31 16.04
N VAL A 206 17.16 3.59 14.83
CA VAL A 206 16.88 4.95 14.35
C VAL A 206 15.36 5.10 14.20
N PRO A 207 14.73 6.13 14.79
CA PRO A 207 13.30 6.39 14.64
C PRO A 207 13.02 6.87 13.22
N LEU A 208 12.65 5.93 12.37
CA LEU A 208 12.25 6.16 10.98
C LEU A 208 10.73 6.04 10.83
N ALA A 209 10.16 6.81 9.91
CA ALA A 209 8.75 6.72 9.51
C ALA A 209 8.62 6.89 7.99
N PHE A 210 7.55 6.35 7.40
CA PHE A 210 7.26 6.58 6.00
C PHE A 210 6.80 8.02 5.76
N GLU A 211 7.33 8.62 4.69
CA GLU A 211 6.90 9.92 4.16
C GLU A 211 6.46 9.72 2.70
N PRO A 212 5.16 9.49 2.47
CA PRO A 212 4.68 9.21 1.13
C PRO A 212 4.73 10.43 0.21
N ALA A 213 4.62 11.64 0.77
CA ALA A 213 4.61 12.86 -0.02
C ALA A 213 6.02 13.31 -0.40
N SER A 214 6.26 13.60 -1.68
CA SER A 214 7.49 14.25 -2.14
C SER A 214 7.57 15.70 -1.65
N LYS A 215 8.77 16.30 -1.67
CA LYS A 215 8.93 17.74 -1.37
C LYS A 215 8.02 18.61 -2.24
N ALA A 216 7.79 18.21 -3.51
CA ALA A 216 6.88 18.90 -4.42
C ALA A 216 5.42 18.80 -3.96
N GLU A 217 4.94 17.62 -3.61
CA GLU A 217 3.58 17.41 -3.12
C GLU A 217 3.34 18.14 -1.79
N ARG A 218 4.33 18.15 -0.88
CA ARG A 218 4.27 18.90 0.37
C ARG A 218 4.16 20.40 0.13
N GLY A 219 4.96 20.94 -0.81
CA GLY A 219 4.91 22.35 -1.16
C GLY A 219 3.56 22.79 -1.74
N HIS A 220 2.98 21.97 -2.62
CA HIS A 220 1.63 22.22 -3.15
C HIS A 220 0.55 22.13 -2.07
N ALA A 221 0.68 21.17 -1.14
CA ALA A 221 -0.27 20.97 -0.06
C ALA A 221 -0.31 22.15 0.94
N LEU A 222 0.74 22.94 1.06
CA LEU A 222 0.76 24.11 1.96
C LEU A 222 -0.34 25.13 1.61
N ARG A 223 -0.55 25.41 0.32
CA ARG A 223 -1.61 26.33 -0.14
C ARG A 223 -2.92 25.65 -0.48
N HIS A 224 -2.85 24.41 -0.85
CA HIS A 224 -4.00 23.63 -1.30
C HIS A 224 -4.09 22.32 -0.48
N PRO A 225 -4.34 22.42 0.85
CA PRO A 225 -4.45 21.24 1.68
C PRO A 225 -5.62 20.39 1.20
N ARG A 226 -5.34 19.15 0.87
CA ARG A 226 -6.39 18.16 0.61
C ARG A 226 -6.58 17.39 1.90
N ALA A 227 -7.83 17.25 2.32
CA ALA A 227 -8.15 16.33 3.41
C ALA A 227 -7.67 14.94 3.01
N PRO A 228 -6.85 14.29 3.84
CA PRO A 228 -6.45 12.92 3.58
C PRO A 228 -7.70 12.02 3.57
N ALA A 229 -7.73 11.02 2.70
CA ALA A 229 -8.82 10.07 2.60
C ALA A 229 -8.30 8.63 2.65
N PRO A 230 -9.07 7.68 3.20
CA PRO A 230 -8.68 6.28 3.23
C PRO A 230 -8.39 5.72 1.85
N LEU A 231 -7.22 5.07 1.72
CA LEU A 231 -6.79 4.48 0.45
C LEU A 231 -7.37 3.08 0.29
N HIS A 232 -8.24 2.93 -0.70
CA HIS A 232 -8.86 1.66 -1.04
C HIS A 232 -7.92 0.73 -1.81
N ALA A 233 -8.26 -0.58 -1.82
CA ALA A 233 -7.52 -1.58 -2.56
C ALA A 233 -7.57 -1.31 -4.07
N SER A 234 -6.41 -1.34 -4.72
CA SER A 234 -6.28 -1.36 -6.18
C SER A 234 -5.88 -2.75 -6.68
N ASP A 235 -6.24 -3.06 -7.93
CA ASP A 235 -5.71 -4.23 -8.62
C ASP A 235 -4.23 -3.97 -8.97
N ALA A 236 -3.39 -5.00 -8.86
CA ALA A 236 -2.01 -4.90 -9.30
C ALA A 236 -1.95 -4.77 -10.83
N ASP A 237 -1.09 -3.89 -11.33
CA ASP A 237 -0.84 -3.79 -12.77
C ASP A 237 0.01 -5.00 -13.22
N LEU A 238 -0.65 -5.92 -13.93
CA LEU A 238 -0.02 -7.15 -14.42
C LEU A 238 -0.05 -7.17 -15.95
N SER A 239 1.11 -7.11 -16.55
CA SER A 239 1.22 -7.36 -17.99
C SER A 239 0.92 -8.83 -18.31
N GLY A 240 0.34 -9.09 -19.49
CA GLY A 240 0.07 -10.47 -19.93
C GLY A 240 1.33 -11.33 -20.12
N LYS A 241 2.51 -10.72 -20.16
CA LYS A 241 3.83 -11.34 -20.30
C LYS A 241 4.56 -11.49 -18.96
N ALA A 242 4.01 -11.00 -17.85
CA ALA A 242 4.65 -11.05 -16.55
C ALA A 242 4.95 -12.48 -16.11
N THR A 243 6.11 -12.69 -15.51
CA THR A 243 6.45 -13.91 -14.78
C THR A 243 5.68 -13.99 -13.47
N ALA A 244 5.62 -15.16 -12.85
CA ALA A 244 5.00 -15.32 -11.54
C ALA A 244 5.70 -14.47 -10.45
N GLY A 245 7.02 -14.33 -10.51
CA GLY A 245 7.81 -13.49 -9.61
C GLY A 245 7.43 -12.01 -9.74
N GLU A 246 7.38 -11.48 -10.95
CA GLU A 246 6.95 -10.10 -11.23
C GLU A 246 5.50 -9.85 -10.79
N ALA A 247 4.61 -10.83 -11.02
CA ALA A 247 3.22 -10.74 -10.56
C ALA A 247 3.14 -10.68 -9.02
N PHE A 248 3.87 -11.53 -8.29
CA PHE A 248 3.91 -11.45 -6.83
C PHE A 248 4.50 -10.14 -6.34
N ALA A 249 5.57 -9.66 -6.97
CA ALA A 249 6.16 -8.37 -6.65
C ALA A 249 5.14 -7.22 -6.81
N ALA A 250 4.41 -7.17 -7.93
CA ALA A 250 3.38 -6.16 -8.17
C ALA A 250 2.23 -6.25 -7.16
N ILE A 251 1.77 -7.48 -6.82
CA ILE A 251 0.70 -7.69 -5.82
C ILE A 251 1.17 -7.25 -4.43
N ILE A 252 2.41 -7.58 -4.02
CA ILE A 252 2.98 -7.16 -2.73
C ILE A 252 3.02 -5.63 -2.68
N ARG A 253 3.53 -4.96 -3.72
CA ARG A 253 3.57 -3.49 -3.79
C ARG A 253 2.17 -2.88 -3.67
N ALA A 254 1.18 -3.37 -4.40
CA ALA A 254 -0.20 -2.88 -4.30
C ALA A 254 -0.79 -3.05 -2.89
N CYS A 255 -0.46 -4.15 -2.19
CA CYS A 255 -0.86 -4.35 -0.80
C CYS A 255 -0.13 -3.39 0.15
N LEU A 256 1.17 -3.16 -0.05
CA LEU A 256 1.96 -2.22 0.75
C LEU A 256 1.48 -0.79 0.57
N ALA A 257 1.22 -0.35 -0.66
CA ALA A 257 0.65 0.97 -0.93
C ALA A 257 -0.65 1.21 -0.15
N GLN A 258 -1.54 0.20 -0.09
CA GLN A 258 -2.76 0.28 0.71
C GLN A 258 -2.47 0.33 2.22
N ILE A 259 -1.49 -0.42 2.73
CA ILE A 259 -1.11 -0.41 4.16
C ILE A 259 -0.50 0.93 4.54
N GLU A 260 0.47 1.41 3.78
CA GLU A 260 1.19 2.68 4.02
C GLU A 260 0.30 3.90 3.86
N GLY A 261 -0.53 3.93 2.80
CA GLY A 261 -1.43 5.04 2.52
C GLY A 261 -2.50 5.25 3.60
N ASN A 262 -2.79 4.22 4.41
CA ASN A 262 -3.69 4.33 5.55
C ASN A 262 -2.98 4.56 6.90
N ALA A 263 -1.65 4.44 6.97
CA ALA A 263 -0.92 4.51 8.23
C ALA A 263 -1.03 5.87 8.93
N HIS A 264 -1.06 6.96 8.16
CA HIS A 264 -1.25 8.30 8.72
C HIS A 264 -2.62 8.43 9.39
N GLY A 265 -3.71 8.10 8.67
CA GLY A 265 -5.07 8.22 9.20
C GLY A 265 -5.33 7.30 10.40
N VAL A 266 -4.78 6.07 10.40
CA VAL A 266 -4.87 5.19 11.59
C VAL A 266 -4.29 5.88 12.83
N ARG A 267 -3.20 6.65 12.69
CA ARG A 267 -2.53 7.31 13.83
C ARG A 267 -3.19 8.63 14.27
N THR A 268 -3.85 9.35 13.37
CA THR A 268 -4.22 10.76 13.59
C THR A 268 -5.69 11.06 13.41
N ASP A 269 -6.49 10.11 12.93
CA ASP A 269 -7.90 10.33 12.57
C ASP A 269 -8.79 9.29 13.26
N ASP A 270 -10.02 9.67 13.60
CA ASP A 270 -11.00 8.81 14.28
C ASP A 270 -11.94 8.07 13.33
N ASP A 271 -11.88 8.35 12.01
CA ASP A 271 -12.67 7.60 11.03
C ASP A 271 -12.25 6.12 11.02
N PRO A 272 -13.18 5.19 11.32
CA PRO A 272 -12.90 3.75 11.36
C PRO A 272 -12.50 3.19 9.99
N GLU A 273 -12.72 3.92 8.90
CA GLU A 273 -12.40 3.47 7.56
C GLU A 273 -10.88 3.34 7.34
N TRP A 274 -10.05 4.16 8.00
CA TRP A 274 -8.60 4.02 7.98
C TRP A 274 -8.12 2.64 8.47
N ILE A 275 -8.60 2.23 9.64
CA ILE A 275 -8.31 0.89 10.20
C ILE A 275 -8.88 -0.20 9.30
N HIS A 276 -10.08 0.00 8.76
CA HIS A 276 -10.72 -0.96 7.85
C HIS A 276 -9.87 -1.21 6.61
N GLN A 277 -9.43 -0.16 5.92
CA GLN A 277 -8.65 -0.27 4.70
C GLN A 277 -7.24 -0.81 4.95
N MET A 278 -6.58 -0.40 6.03
CA MET A 278 -5.30 -1.00 6.42
C MET A 278 -5.44 -2.51 6.70
N ARG A 279 -6.49 -2.93 7.44
CA ARG A 279 -6.79 -4.35 7.72
C ARG A 279 -7.03 -5.13 6.43
N ILE A 280 -7.69 -4.54 5.42
CA ILE A 280 -7.84 -5.16 4.10
C ILE A 280 -6.46 -5.37 3.46
N GLY A 281 -5.59 -4.35 3.44
CA GLY A 281 -4.23 -4.43 2.90
C GLY A 281 -3.41 -5.55 3.55
N VAL A 282 -3.41 -5.61 4.89
CA VAL A 282 -2.72 -6.66 5.66
C VAL A 282 -3.27 -8.06 5.32
N ARG A 283 -4.58 -8.22 5.21
CA ARG A 283 -5.19 -9.51 4.83
C ARG A 283 -4.82 -9.92 3.41
N ARG A 284 -4.82 -8.98 2.46
CA ARG A 284 -4.40 -9.20 1.06
C ARG A 284 -2.94 -9.64 1.02
N LEU A 285 -2.05 -8.95 1.73
CA LEU A 285 -0.62 -9.31 1.77
C LEU A 285 -0.40 -10.69 2.36
N ARG A 286 -1.07 -11.03 3.47
CA ARG A 286 -1.04 -12.39 4.05
C ARG A 286 -1.51 -13.46 3.07
N ALA A 287 -2.57 -13.19 2.33
CA ALA A 287 -3.08 -14.09 1.29
C ALA A 287 -2.07 -14.25 0.15
N CYS A 288 -1.47 -13.16 -0.33
CA CYS A 288 -0.42 -13.16 -1.36
C CYS A 288 0.76 -14.03 -0.92
N LEU A 289 1.33 -13.81 0.28
CA LEU A 289 2.45 -14.60 0.80
C LEU A 289 2.09 -16.10 0.96
N SER A 290 0.83 -16.41 1.33
CA SER A 290 0.37 -17.80 1.37
C SER A 290 0.36 -18.48 -0.01
N LEU A 291 0.16 -17.72 -1.09
CA LEU A 291 0.22 -18.23 -2.47
C LEU A 291 1.68 -18.33 -2.94
N ALA A 292 2.49 -17.34 -2.60
CA ALA A 292 3.91 -17.23 -2.98
C ALA A 292 4.79 -18.36 -2.40
N ARG A 293 4.39 -18.99 -1.28
CA ARG A 293 5.08 -20.18 -0.71
C ARG A 293 5.29 -21.33 -1.68
N LYS A 294 4.61 -21.35 -2.80
CA LYS A 294 4.77 -22.39 -3.83
C LYS A 294 5.96 -22.16 -4.75
N GLY A 295 6.52 -20.96 -4.74
CA GLY A 295 7.66 -20.57 -5.57
C GLY A 295 8.77 -19.88 -4.79
N MET A 296 8.48 -19.29 -3.63
CA MET A 296 9.48 -18.61 -2.79
C MET A 296 9.90 -19.46 -1.61
N ALA A 297 11.16 -19.32 -1.20
CA ALA A 297 11.72 -20.03 -0.06
C ALA A 297 10.97 -19.69 1.25
N PRO A 298 10.65 -20.69 2.10
CA PRO A 298 9.98 -20.46 3.37
C PRO A 298 10.70 -19.46 4.27
N ALA A 299 12.02 -19.49 4.31
CA ALA A 299 12.85 -18.58 5.12
C ALA A 299 12.61 -17.09 4.81
N ARG A 300 12.21 -16.75 3.58
CA ARG A 300 11.88 -15.38 3.19
C ARG A 300 10.46 -14.96 3.54
N ILE A 301 9.55 -15.91 3.68
CA ILE A 301 8.11 -15.66 3.83
C ILE A 301 7.67 -15.77 5.30
N GLU A 302 8.16 -16.78 6.04
CA GLU A 302 7.64 -17.05 7.39
C GLU A 302 7.87 -15.91 8.38
N PRO A 303 9.03 -15.21 8.39
CA PRO A 303 9.20 -14.04 9.26
C PRO A 303 8.15 -12.96 8.99
N LEU A 304 7.89 -12.65 7.71
CA LEU A 304 6.86 -11.67 7.33
C LEU A 304 5.45 -12.11 7.74
N ARG A 305 5.15 -13.41 7.67
CA ARG A 305 3.84 -13.93 8.10
C ARG A 305 3.62 -13.82 9.59
N VAL A 306 4.69 -13.95 10.39
CA VAL A 306 4.65 -13.72 11.85
C VAL A 306 4.33 -12.26 12.13
N GLU A 307 5.08 -11.34 11.52
CA GLU A 307 4.88 -9.90 11.71
C GLU A 307 3.51 -9.41 11.22
N LEU A 308 3.04 -9.93 10.08
CA LEU A 308 1.69 -9.61 9.57
C LEU A 308 0.58 -10.21 10.46
N ARG A 309 0.83 -11.27 11.21
CA ARG A 309 -0.13 -11.80 12.19
C ARG A 309 -0.21 -10.87 13.39
N TRP A 310 0.94 -10.40 13.88
CA TRP A 310 1.01 -9.41 14.94
C TRP A 310 0.20 -8.16 14.57
N LEU A 311 0.45 -7.53 13.43
CA LEU A 311 -0.27 -6.32 13.01
C LEU A 311 -1.77 -6.57 12.74
N ALA A 312 -2.13 -7.75 12.25
CA ALA A 312 -3.52 -8.09 11.94
C ALA A 312 -4.42 -8.20 13.18
N GLN A 313 -3.86 -8.53 14.34
CA GLN A 313 -4.62 -8.75 15.57
C GLN A 313 -5.23 -7.44 16.11
N PRO A 314 -4.47 -6.38 16.42
CA PRO A 314 -5.02 -5.12 16.94
C PRO A 314 -5.94 -4.44 15.92
N LEU A 315 -5.59 -4.43 14.63
CA LEU A 315 -6.46 -3.92 13.57
C LEU A 315 -7.77 -4.71 13.47
N GLY A 316 -7.71 -6.03 13.74
CA GLY A 316 -8.89 -6.90 13.78
C GLY A 316 -9.82 -6.55 14.93
N THR A 317 -9.28 -6.46 16.13
CA THR A 317 -10.03 -6.14 17.36
C THR A 317 -10.68 -4.75 17.24
N ALA A 318 -9.93 -3.73 16.82
CA ALA A 318 -10.46 -2.39 16.65
C ALA A 318 -11.61 -2.37 15.63
N ARG A 319 -11.44 -3.02 14.47
CA ARG A 319 -12.50 -3.08 13.45
C ARG A 319 -13.72 -3.86 13.90
N ASP A 320 -13.55 -4.98 14.58
CA ASP A 320 -14.68 -5.79 15.05
C ASP A 320 -15.51 -5.01 16.08
N LEU A 321 -14.87 -4.21 16.96
CA LEU A 321 -15.54 -3.30 17.90
C LEU A 321 -16.18 -2.09 17.19
N ASP A 322 -15.56 -1.54 16.16
CA ASP A 322 -16.15 -0.49 15.32
C ASP A 322 -17.47 -0.96 14.70
N VAL A 323 -17.45 -2.14 14.03
CA VAL A 323 -18.67 -2.72 13.44
C VAL A 323 -19.73 -3.05 14.49
N PHE A 324 -19.31 -3.58 15.62
CA PHE A 324 -20.20 -3.88 16.73
C PHE A 324 -20.92 -2.61 17.23
N ALA A 325 -20.16 -1.53 17.48
CA ALA A 325 -20.69 -0.28 18.02
C ALA A 325 -21.58 0.48 17.02
N THR A 326 -21.18 0.54 15.74
CA THR A 326 -21.82 1.42 14.76
C THR A 326 -22.90 0.76 13.92
N SER A 327 -22.91 -0.57 13.87
CA SER A 327 -23.86 -1.30 13.02
C SER A 327 -24.64 -2.37 13.77
N THR A 328 -23.95 -3.24 14.54
CA THR A 328 -24.61 -4.42 15.10
C THR A 328 -25.41 -4.09 16.36
N LEU A 329 -24.85 -3.32 17.27
CA LEU A 329 -25.55 -2.93 18.51
C LEU A 329 -26.81 -2.10 18.21
N PRO A 330 -26.78 -1.06 17.32
CA PRO A 330 -27.99 -0.37 16.90
C PRO A 330 -29.04 -1.30 16.27
N ALA A 331 -28.63 -2.25 15.42
CA ALA A 331 -29.58 -3.19 14.80
C ALA A 331 -30.25 -4.12 15.82
N VAL A 332 -29.54 -4.53 16.89
CA VAL A 332 -30.12 -5.32 17.98
C VAL A 332 -31.04 -4.47 18.84
N GLN A 333 -30.68 -3.23 19.14
CA GLN A 333 -31.54 -2.27 19.87
C GLN A 333 -32.86 -2.04 19.13
N GLU A 334 -32.81 -1.85 17.83
CA GLU A 334 -34.00 -1.69 16.97
C GLU A 334 -34.87 -2.96 16.99
N ALA A 335 -34.28 -4.14 16.82
CA ALA A 335 -35.00 -5.42 16.84
C ALA A 335 -35.68 -5.67 18.22
N VAL A 336 -35.01 -5.31 19.31
CA VAL A 336 -35.58 -5.40 20.68
C VAL A 336 -36.74 -4.42 20.85
N ALA A 337 -36.63 -3.20 20.33
CA ALA A 337 -37.70 -2.20 20.40
C ALA A 337 -38.96 -2.66 19.66
N GLN A 338 -38.79 -3.28 18.47
CA GLN A 338 -39.88 -3.84 17.67
C GLN A 338 -40.51 -5.08 18.30
N GLY A 339 -39.76 -5.87 19.08
CA GLY A 339 -40.20 -7.12 19.70
C GLY A 339 -40.99 -6.98 21.01
N GLY A 340 -41.30 -5.78 21.48
CA GLY A 340 -42.12 -5.51 22.70
C GLY A 340 -41.38 -5.69 24.03
N ASN A 341 -40.09 -6.09 24.04
CA ASN A 341 -39.29 -6.32 25.25
C ASN A 341 -38.32 -5.15 25.58
N ALA A 342 -38.53 -3.98 25.01
CA ALA A 342 -37.62 -2.84 25.11
C ALA A 342 -37.34 -2.46 26.59
N ALA A 343 -38.35 -2.25 27.38
CA ALA A 343 -38.20 -1.76 28.78
C ALA A 343 -37.33 -2.66 29.66
N SER A 344 -37.35 -3.98 29.45
CA SER A 344 -36.58 -4.93 30.26
C SER A 344 -35.11 -5.06 29.83
N LEU A 345 -34.82 -4.85 28.53
CA LEU A 345 -33.47 -5.03 27.93
C LEU A 345 -32.69 -3.73 27.79
N GLU A 346 -33.37 -2.57 27.69
CA GLU A 346 -32.77 -1.26 27.48
C GLU A 346 -31.63 -0.92 28.46
N PRO A 347 -31.77 -1.13 29.80
CA PRO A 347 -30.70 -0.83 30.74
C PRO A 347 -29.45 -1.73 30.53
N ALA A 348 -29.66 -2.99 30.12
CA ALA A 348 -28.55 -3.91 29.83
C ALA A 348 -27.82 -3.55 28.53
N LEU A 349 -28.56 -3.16 27.49
CA LEU A 349 -28.01 -2.71 26.23
C LEU A 349 -27.28 -1.35 26.37
N ALA A 350 -27.78 -0.43 27.19
CA ALA A 350 -27.13 0.84 27.52
C ALA A 350 -25.78 0.62 28.23
N ARG A 351 -25.72 -0.28 29.20
CA ARG A 351 -24.46 -0.67 29.87
C ARG A 351 -23.48 -1.32 28.89
N LEU A 352 -23.96 -2.18 28.01
CA LEU A 352 -23.15 -2.79 26.96
C LEU A 352 -22.59 -1.73 26.02
N ALA A 353 -23.40 -0.74 25.61
CA ALA A 353 -22.95 0.39 24.76
C ALA A 353 -21.82 1.18 25.42
N ALA A 354 -21.98 1.53 26.71
CA ALA A 354 -20.96 2.25 27.46
C ALA A 354 -19.64 1.46 27.56
N ARG A 355 -19.70 0.16 27.85
CA ARG A 355 -18.49 -0.71 27.86
C ARG A 355 -17.86 -0.83 26.48
N THR A 356 -18.67 -0.97 25.44
CA THR A 356 -18.18 -1.03 24.05
C THR A 356 -17.41 0.22 23.67
N ALA A 357 -17.88 1.41 24.08
CA ALA A 357 -17.20 2.67 23.81
C ALA A 357 -15.79 2.72 24.42
N VAL A 358 -15.63 2.24 25.67
CA VAL A 358 -14.33 2.15 26.33
C VAL A 358 -13.40 1.18 25.60
N TRP A 359 -13.87 -0.05 25.36
CA TRP A 359 -13.06 -1.07 24.68
C TRP A 359 -12.67 -0.68 23.26
N ARG A 360 -13.57 0.01 22.56
CA ARG A 360 -13.30 0.55 21.22
C ARG A 360 -12.17 1.57 21.24
N LYS A 361 -12.18 2.50 22.22
CA LYS A 361 -11.11 3.50 22.39
C LYS A 361 -9.77 2.82 22.68
N ASP A 362 -9.76 1.84 23.60
CA ASP A 362 -8.53 1.13 23.98
C ASP A 362 -7.96 0.32 22.79
N ALA A 363 -8.81 -0.42 22.07
CA ALA A 363 -8.38 -1.19 20.91
C ALA A 363 -7.83 -0.29 19.78
N ARG A 364 -8.43 0.88 19.58
CA ARG A 364 -7.90 1.88 18.64
C ARG A 364 -6.55 2.39 19.09
N GLY A 365 -6.38 2.74 20.36
CA GLY A 365 -5.10 3.19 20.92
C GLY A 365 -3.98 2.17 20.73
N ILE A 366 -4.26 0.87 20.90
CA ILE A 366 -3.30 -0.21 20.64
C ILE A 366 -2.93 -0.25 19.14
N ALA A 367 -3.91 -0.19 18.24
CA ALA A 367 -3.65 -0.20 16.81
C ALA A 367 -2.83 1.03 16.36
N GLN A 368 -3.10 2.20 16.92
CA GLN A 368 -2.34 3.44 16.68
C GLN A 368 -0.89 3.30 17.13
N ALA A 369 -0.66 2.78 18.34
CA ALA A 369 0.67 2.56 18.90
C ALA A 369 1.48 1.57 18.04
N ASP A 370 0.86 0.47 17.62
CA ASP A 370 1.52 -0.53 16.77
C ASP A 370 1.91 0.04 15.40
N VAL A 371 1.04 0.83 14.77
CA VAL A 371 1.32 1.50 13.49
C VAL A 371 2.36 2.63 13.63
N ALA A 372 2.50 3.23 14.79
CA ALA A 372 3.54 4.22 15.10
C ALA A 372 4.89 3.58 15.45
N SER A 373 4.95 2.26 15.64
CA SER A 373 6.14 1.58 16.16
C SER A 373 7.23 1.36 15.10
N PRO A 374 8.51 1.29 15.48
CA PRO A 374 9.60 0.86 14.59
C PRO A 374 9.37 -0.55 14.02
N ARG A 375 8.63 -1.40 14.72
CA ARG A 375 8.28 -2.76 14.26
C ARG A 375 7.44 -2.71 12.99
N PHE A 376 6.46 -1.79 12.91
CA PHE A 376 5.67 -1.57 11.70
C PHE A 376 6.53 -1.13 10.52
N VAL A 377 7.44 -0.18 10.73
CA VAL A 377 8.36 0.29 9.68
C VAL A 377 9.22 -0.87 9.16
N ARG A 378 9.79 -1.67 10.06
CA ARG A 378 10.60 -2.84 9.70
C ARG A 378 9.79 -3.89 8.93
N LEU A 379 8.55 -4.15 9.32
CA LEU A 379 7.66 -5.07 8.61
C LEU A 379 7.45 -4.62 7.15
N VAL A 380 7.13 -3.35 6.94
CA VAL A 380 6.88 -2.80 5.60
C VAL A 380 8.16 -2.85 4.75
N LEU A 381 9.30 -2.44 5.29
CA LEU A 381 10.60 -2.49 4.61
C LEU A 381 11.00 -3.92 4.22
N ALA A 382 10.81 -4.89 5.11
CA ALA A 382 11.10 -6.30 4.82
C ALA A 382 10.18 -6.86 3.71
N ALA A 383 8.91 -6.49 3.69
CA ALA A 383 7.99 -6.90 2.63
C ALA A 383 8.32 -6.21 1.29
N ALA A 384 8.75 -4.95 1.33
CA ALA A 384 9.21 -4.22 0.15
C ALA A 384 10.51 -4.80 -0.43
N ALA A 385 11.47 -5.19 0.42
CA ALA A 385 12.67 -5.92 0.01
C ALA A 385 12.34 -7.23 -0.72
N LEU A 386 11.33 -7.98 -0.22
CA LEU A 386 10.85 -9.19 -0.89
C LEU A 386 10.28 -8.88 -2.29
N ALA A 387 9.55 -7.75 -2.44
CA ALA A 387 9.00 -7.33 -3.72
C ALA A 387 10.06 -6.80 -4.70
N ALA A 388 11.15 -6.20 -4.20
CA ALA A 388 12.25 -5.70 -5.03
C ALA A 388 13.10 -6.83 -5.63
N ALA A 389 13.22 -7.96 -4.92
CA ALA A 389 14.01 -9.11 -5.36
C ALA A 389 13.26 -10.43 -5.12
N PRO A 390 12.21 -10.74 -5.87
CA PRO A 390 11.39 -11.92 -5.63
C PRO A 390 12.12 -13.26 -5.84
N GLY A 391 13.26 -13.27 -6.56
CA GLY A 391 14.07 -14.46 -6.87
C GLY A 391 15.54 -14.36 -6.47
N ALA A 392 15.92 -13.56 -5.47
CA ALA A 392 17.30 -13.13 -5.24
C ALA A 392 18.26 -14.17 -4.59
N ASP A 393 17.82 -15.35 -4.17
CA ASP A 393 18.71 -16.35 -3.58
C ASP A 393 19.33 -17.25 -4.67
N ALA A 394 20.22 -16.68 -5.50
CA ALA A 394 20.94 -17.44 -6.52
C ALA A 394 21.85 -18.53 -5.93
N GLU A 395 22.29 -18.40 -4.69
CA GLU A 395 23.19 -19.35 -4.03
C GLU A 395 22.47 -20.53 -3.36
N ARG A 396 21.17 -20.40 -3.07
CA ARG A 396 20.33 -21.48 -2.52
C ARG A 396 19.09 -21.65 -3.36
N ARG A 397 19.23 -22.23 -4.55
CA ARG A 397 18.10 -22.54 -5.42
C ARG A 397 17.13 -23.48 -4.69
N HIS A 398 16.07 -22.90 -4.15
CA HIS A 398 14.96 -23.69 -3.65
C HIS A 398 14.33 -24.46 -4.83
N ALA A 399 14.03 -25.75 -4.65
CA ALA A 399 13.53 -26.65 -5.71
C ALA A 399 12.30 -26.12 -6.52
N ASN A 400 11.67 -25.04 -6.06
CA ASN A 400 10.50 -24.44 -6.68
C ASN A 400 10.73 -23.03 -7.27
N GLU A 401 11.93 -22.45 -7.19
CA GLU A 401 12.17 -21.07 -7.68
C GLU A 401 12.05 -20.93 -9.20
N HIS A 402 12.29 -22.01 -9.95
CA HIS A 402 11.98 -22.04 -11.39
C HIS A 402 10.52 -21.70 -11.70
N LYS A 403 9.59 -21.89 -10.75
CA LYS A 403 8.18 -21.52 -10.92
C LYS A 403 7.96 -20.02 -10.94
N LEU A 404 8.85 -19.24 -10.32
CA LEU A 404 8.77 -17.77 -10.34
C LEU A 404 9.15 -17.19 -11.70
N SER A 405 9.97 -17.90 -12.48
CA SER A 405 10.33 -17.52 -13.85
C SER A 405 9.27 -17.92 -14.88
N SER A 406 8.30 -18.78 -14.50
CA SER A 406 7.23 -19.19 -15.41
C SER A 406 6.24 -18.04 -15.66
N PRO A 407 5.51 -18.06 -16.80
CA PRO A 407 4.44 -17.09 -17.04
C PRO A 407 3.43 -17.08 -15.89
N ALA A 408 3.09 -15.91 -15.40
CA ALA A 408 2.18 -15.75 -14.25
C ALA A 408 0.81 -16.44 -14.47
N ARG A 409 0.32 -16.44 -15.70
CA ARG A 409 -0.94 -17.11 -16.08
C ARG A 409 -0.87 -18.62 -15.89
N ASP A 410 0.26 -19.25 -16.21
CA ASP A 410 0.44 -20.69 -16.10
C ASP A 410 0.63 -21.11 -14.64
N PHE A 411 1.27 -20.28 -13.84
CA PHE A 411 1.31 -20.43 -12.39
C PHE A 411 -0.09 -20.30 -11.75
N ALA A 412 -0.88 -19.31 -12.17
CA ALA A 412 -2.18 -18.99 -11.58
C ALA A 412 -3.24 -20.07 -11.85
N ARG A 413 -3.30 -20.65 -13.05
CA ARG A 413 -4.34 -21.62 -13.46
C ARG A 413 -4.49 -22.82 -12.52
N PRO A 414 -3.46 -23.62 -12.23
CA PRO A 414 -3.57 -24.77 -11.34
C PRO A 414 -3.91 -24.35 -9.90
N LEU A 415 -3.46 -23.19 -9.48
CA LEU A 415 -3.73 -22.63 -8.16
C LEU A 415 -5.21 -22.25 -8.02
N LEU A 416 -5.76 -21.51 -8.97
CA LEU A 416 -7.18 -21.14 -9.02
C LEU A 416 -8.07 -22.38 -9.09
N LYS A 417 -7.74 -23.35 -9.97
CA LYS A 417 -8.46 -24.62 -10.10
C LYS A 417 -8.52 -25.38 -8.77
N ARG A 418 -7.39 -25.48 -8.07
CA ARG A 418 -7.32 -26.15 -6.76
C ARG A 418 -8.17 -25.45 -5.71
N ARG A 419 -8.11 -24.10 -5.63
CA ARG A 419 -8.90 -23.31 -4.68
C ARG A 419 -10.40 -23.42 -4.95
N HIS A 420 -10.78 -23.37 -6.22
CA HIS A 420 -12.17 -23.57 -6.63
C HIS A 420 -12.68 -24.98 -6.23
N ARG A 421 -11.93 -26.03 -6.54
CA ARG A 421 -12.30 -27.41 -6.17
C ARG A 421 -12.44 -27.57 -4.66
N ALA A 422 -11.53 -26.95 -3.88
CA ALA A 422 -11.61 -27.01 -2.42
C ALA A 422 -12.86 -26.31 -1.86
N LEU A 423 -13.33 -25.22 -2.50
CA LEU A 423 -14.58 -24.57 -2.12
C LEU A 423 -15.79 -25.42 -2.55
N VAL A 424 -15.79 -25.95 -3.78
CA VAL A 424 -16.90 -26.78 -4.30
C VAL A 424 -17.09 -28.03 -3.46
N ALA A 425 -16.01 -28.66 -3.01
CA ALA A 425 -16.08 -29.86 -2.15
C ALA A 425 -16.72 -29.61 -0.77
N LEU A 426 -16.79 -28.35 -0.32
CA LEU A 426 -17.43 -27.95 0.94
C LEU A 426 -18.89 -27.50 0.74
N GLY A 427 -19.37 -27.45 -0.48
CA GLY A 427 -20.60 -26.73 -0.80
C GLY A 427 -21.88 -27.58 -0.76
N ASN A 428 -21.80 -28.88 -0.49
CA ASN A 428 -22.98 -29.70 -0.39
C ASN A 428 -23.80 -29.32 0.84
N ASP A 429 -25.01 -28.83 0.58
CA ASP A 429 -26.00 -28.47 1.60
C ASP A 429 -25.51 -27.41 2.64
N LEU A 430 -24.86 -26.35 2.19
CA LEU A 430 -24.39 -25.27 3.07
C LEU A 430 -25.52 -24.57 3.88
N ALA A 431 -26.75 -24.62 3.37
CA ALA A 431 -27.90 -24.00 4.04
C ALA A 431 -28.22 -24.71 5.37
N HIS A 432 -28.07 -26.03 5.43
CA HIS A 432 -28.33 -26.85 6.62
C HIS A 432 -27.05 -27.33 7.32
N ALA A 433 -25.88 -26.97 6.79
CA ALA A 433 -24.60 -27.40 7.33
C ALA A 433 -24.36 -26.85 8.77
N ALA A 434 -23.56 -27.59 9.54
CA ALA A 434 -23.10 -27.15 10.86
C ALA A 434 -22.30 -25.84 10.77
N PRO A 435 -22.25 -25.01 11.84
CA PRO A 435 -21.50 -23.74 11.87
C PRO A 435 -20.04 -23.88 11.42
N GLU A 436 -19.38 -24.98 11.79
CA GLU A 436 -17.99 -25.29 11.48
C GLU A 436 -17.79 -25.50 9.97
N ALA A 437 -18.72 -26.20 9.32
CA ALA A 437 -18.68 -26.45 7.87
C ALA A 437 -18.92 -25.15 7.09
N ARG A 438 -19.87 -24.32 7.52
CA ARG A 438 -20.08 -22.96 6.95
C ARG A 438 -18.84 -22.07 7.14
N HIS A 439 -18.20 -22.13 8.31
CA HIS A 439 -16.95 -21.42 8.56
C HIS A 439 -15.82 -21.90 7.63
N ALA A 440 -15.68 -23.20 7.43
CA ALA A 440 -14.70 -23.78 6.50
C ALA A 440 -14.96 -23.31 5.05
N ALA A 441 -16.22 -23.33 4.60
CA ALA A 441 -16.61 -22.82 3.29
C ALA A 441 -16.30 -21.31 3.14
N ARG A 442 -16.59 -20.50 4.17
CA ARG A 442 -16.23 -19.07 4.20
C ARG A 442 -14.73 -18.84 4.06
N LEU A 443 -13.92 -19.60 4.79
CA LEU A 443 -12.45 -19.52 4.67
C LEU A 443 -11.98 -19.93 3.27
N ALA A 444 -12.55 -20.97 2.67
CA ALA A 444 -12.24 -21.41 1.32
C ALA A 444 -12.65 -20.36 0.28
N ALA A 445 -13.85 -19.78 0.41
CA ALA A 445 -14.32 -18.68 -0.44
C ALA A 445 -13.42 -17.46 -0.37
N LYS A 446 -13.00 -17.03 0.84
CA LYS A 446 -12.02 -15.94 1.03
C LYS A 446 -10.69 -16.22 0.34
N LYS A 447 -10.15 -17.44 0.50
CA LYS A 447 -8.89 -17.84 -0.15
C LYS A 447 -9.00 -17.84 -1.67
N LEU A 448 -10.13 -18.25 -2.21
CA LEU A 448 -10.40 -18.23 -3.65
C LEU A 448 -10.57 -16.79 -4.15
N ARG A 449 -11.26 -15.93 -3.41
CA ARG A 449 -11.46 -14.52 -3.77
C ARG A 449 -10.14 -13.79 -3.94
N TYR A 450 -9.24 -13.85 -2.94
CA TYR A 450 -7.93 -13.21 -3.06
C TYR A 450 -7.13 -13.73 -4.25
N ALA A 451 -7.12 -15.04 -4.48
CA ALA A 451 -6.46 -15.60 -5.65
C ALA A 451 -7.08 -15.10 -6.97
N THR A 452 -8.41 -14.97 -7.00
CA THR A 452 -9.15 -14.43 -8.15
C THR A 452 -8.84 -12.94 -8.37
N GLU A 453 -8.84 -12.12 -7.32
CA GLU A 453 -8.51 -10.69 -7.39
C GLU A 453 -7.09 -10.48 -7.91
N PHE A 454 -6.11 -11.20 -7.36
CA PHE A 454 -4.70 -11.04 -7.73
C PHE A 454 -4.41 -11.41 -9.18
N PHE A 455 -5.02 -12.46 -9.69
CA PHE A 455 -4.70 -12.97 -11.02
C PHE A 455 -5.76 -12.63 -12.09
N ALA A 456 -6.85 -11.96 -11.72
CA ALA A 456 -7.87 -11.52 -12.66
C ALA A 456 -7.32 -10.70 -13.85
N PRO A 457 -6.36 -9.76 -13.66
CA PRO A 457 -5.81 -8.99 -14.77
C PRO A 457 -5.16 -9.82 -15.88
N LEU A 458 -4.71 -11.05 -15.57
CA LEU A 458 -4.11 -11.98 -16.54
C LEU A 458 -5.13 -12.67 -17.46
N PHE A 459 -6.43 -12.46 -17.26
CA PHE A 459 -7.50 -13.16 -17.95
C PHE A 459 -8.54 -12.20 -18.55
N PRO A 460 -9.38 -12.65 -19.51
CA PRO A 460 -10.37 -11.79 -20.16
C PRO A 460 -11.35 -11.14 -19.17
N LYS A 461 -11.46 -9.82 -19.18
CA LYS A 461 -12.24 -8.99 -18.22
C LYS A 461 -13.71 -9.45 -18.09
N LYS A 462 -14.38 -9.79 -19.19
CA LYS A 462 -15.80 -10.23 -19.17
C LYS A 462 -16.00 -11.49 -18.34
N ARG A 463 -15.14 -12.51 -18.51
CA ARG A 463 -15.23 -13.79 -17.76
C ARG A 463 -14.86 -13.62 -16.28
N THR A 464 -13.82 -12.85 -15.99
CA THR A 464 -13.40 -12.57 -14.62
C THR A 464 -14.48 -11.83 -13.85
N ARG A 465 -15.13 -10.83 -14.46
CA ARG A 465 -16.20 -10.04 -13.83
C ARG A 465 -17.39 -10.92 -13.43
N THR A 466 -17.87 -11.81 -14.32
CA THR A 466 -18.98 -12.71 -14.03
C THR A 466 -18.67 -13.64 -12.85
N TYR A 467 -17.48 -14.25 -12.87
CA TYR A 467 -17.06 -15.16 -11.80
C TYR A 467 -16.87 -14.44 -10.46
N ARG A 468 -16.21 -13.26 -10.48
CA ARG A 468 -16.04 -12.42 -9.28
C ARG A 468 -17.38 -12.04 -8.66
N LYS A 469 -18.37 -11.61 -9.47
CA LYS A 469 -19.71 -11.26 -8.99
C LYS A 469 -20.39 -12.43 -8.26
N ALA A 470 -20.33 -13.63 -8.82
CA ALA A 470 -20.92 -14.82 -8.19
C ALA A 470 -20.20 -15.21 -6.88
N LEU A 471 -18.86 -15.14 -6.87
CA LEU A 471 -18.06 -15.44 -5.68
C LEU A 471 -18.24 -14.40 -4.57
N THR A 472 -18.39 -13.11 -4.92
CA THR A 472 -18.65 -12.03 -3.96
C THR A 472 -20.01 -12.24 -3.29
N ALA A 473 -21.08 -12.49 -4.07
CA ALA A 473 -22.40 -12.77 -3.51
C ALA A 473 -22.38 -13.94 -2.51
N LEU A 474 -21.71 -15.06 -2.86
CA LEU A 474 -21.54 -16.19 -1.93
C LEU A 474 -20.79 -15.79 -0.66
N GLN A 475 -19.76 -14.94 -0.79
CA GLN A 475 -19.00 -14.48 0.38
C GLN A 475 -19.78 -13.56 1.29
N ASP A 476 -20.64 -12.70 0.73
CA ASP A 476 -21.45 -11.76 1.48
C ASP A 476 -22.44 -12.53 2.36
N GLU A 477 -23.07 -13.59 1.81
CA GLU A 477 -23.95 -14.46 2.59
C GLU A 477 -23.20 -15.22 3.68
N LEU A 478 -22.10 -15.90 3.36
CA LEU A 478 -21.24 -16.57 4.34
C LEU A 478 -20.63 -15.59 5.36
N GLY A 479 -20.45 -14.33 4.96
CA GLY A 479 -19.96 -13.23 5.80
C GLY A 479 -20.96 -12.85 6.87
N ALA A 480 -22.21 -12.62 6.49
CA ALA A 480 -23.28 -12.20 7.38
C ALA A 480 -23.54 -13.18 8.53
N TRP A 481 -23.44 -14.50 8.27
CA TRP A 481 -23.49 -15.53 9.31
C TRP A 481 -22.37 -15.39 10.34
N ASN A 482 -21.14 -15.21 9.85
CA ASN A 482 -20.00 -15.06 10.76
C ASN A 482 -20.06 -13.76 11.55
N ASP A 483 -20.53 -12.68 10.95
CA ASP A 483 -20.59 -11.37 11.60
C ASP A 483 -21.63 -11.41 12.75
N ALA A 484 -22.75 -12.13 12.58
CA ALA A 484 -23.71 -12.38 13.64
C ALA A 484 -23.11 -13.22 14.79
N ALA A 485 -22.34 -14.28 14.46
CA ALA A 485 -21.67 -15.10 15.47
C ALA A 485 -20.58 -14.30 16.23
N VAL A 486 -19.81 -13.46 15.53
CA VAL A 486 -18.82 -12.57 16.17
C VAL A 486 -19.50 -11.56 17.07
N ALA A 487 -20.65 -11.02 16.68
CA ALA A 487 -21.41 -10.08 17.48
C ALA A 487 -21.94 -10.73 18.79
N ALA A 488 -22.51 -11.94 18.71
CA ALA A 488 -22.96 -12.66 19.89
C ALA A 488 -21.80 -12.98 20.86
N ARG A 489 -20.64 -13.37 20.33
CA ARG A 489 -19.43 -13.60 21.14
C ARG A 489 -18.98 -12.31 21.83
N LEU A 490 -18.87 -11.19 21.09
CA LEU A 490 -18.46 -9.90 21.65
C LEU A 490 -19.43 -9.42 22.73
N ALA A 491 -20.75 -9.57 22.53
CA ALA A 491 -21.74 -9.24 23.53
C ALA A 491 -21.55 -10.06 24.83
N GLY A 492 -21.25 -11.36 24.70
CA GLY A 492 -20.92 -12.22 25.84
C GLY A 492 -19.64 -11.81 26.56
N GLU A 493 -18.58 -11.45 25.82
CA GLU A 493 -17.30 -10.98 26.40
C GLU A 493 -17.45 -9.61 27.08
N LEU A 494 -18.23 -8.71 26.51
CA LEU A 494 -18.43 -7.36 27.02
C LEU A 494 -19.44 -7.26 28.15
N ALA A 495 -20.54 -8.01 28.11
CA ALA A 495 -21.60 -7.91 29.10
C ALA A 495 -21.63 -9.07 30.09
N GLY A 496 -20.85 -10.13 29.86
CA GLY A 496 -20.93 -11.41 30.53
C GLY A 496 -21.82 -12.41 29.78
N ALA A 497 -21.37 -13.68 29.67
CA ALA A 497 -22.00 -14.71 28.84
C ALA A 497 -23.48 -14.99 29.17
N HIS A 498 -23.88 -14.82 30.42
CA HIS A 498 -25.25 -15.05 30.90
C HIS A 498 -26.06 -13.76 31.08
N SER A 499 -25.58 -12.61 30.56
CA SER A 499 -26.29 -11.35 30.67
C SER A 499 -27.52 -11.29 29.76
N PRO A 500 -28.56 -10.52 30.11
CA PRO A 500 -29.70 -10.30 29.23
C PRO A 500 -29.30 -9.73 27.85
N ALA A 501 -28.28 -8.88 27.81
CA ALA A 501 -27.76 -8.34 26.56
C ALA A 501 -27.14 -9.46 25.71
N ALA A 502 -26.32 -10.35 26.26
CA ALA A 502 -25.75 -11.49 25.51
C ALA A 502 -26.84 -12.42 24.98
N ALA A 503 -27.91 -12.68 25.78
CA ALA A 503 -29.05 -13.47 25.31
C ALA A 503 -29.79 -12.80 24.14
N ALA A 504 -30.00 -11.47 24.18
CA ALA A 504 -30.61 -10.71 23.10
C ALA A 504 -29.78 -10.82 21.78
N PHE A 505 -28.46 -10.70 21.87
CA PHE A 505 -27.57 -10.89 20.71
C PHE A 505 -27.56 -12.32 20.19
N GLY A 506 -27.65 -13.34 21.08
CA GLY A 506 -27.79 -14.74 20.71
C GLY A 506 -29.06 -15.00 19.90
N GLY A 507 -30.21 -14.51 20.41
CA GLY A 507 -31.50 -14.60 19.71
C GLY A 507 -31.52 -13.88 18.37
N TRP A 508 -30.99 -12.66 18.31
CA TRP A 508 -30.86 -11.89 17.08
C TRP A 508 -29.99 -12.61 16.05
N ALA A 509 -28.85 -13.17 16.46
CA ALA A 509 -27.95 -13.90 15.56
C ALA A 509 -28.60 -15.17 15.01
N ALA A 510 -29.36 -15.92 15.86
CA ALA A 510 -30.09 -17.11 15.43
C ALA A 510 -31.21 -16.78 14.41
N ALA A 511 -32.01 -15.76 14.69
CA ALA A 511 -33.08 -15.31 13.80
C ALA A 511 -32.53 -14.85 12.43
N ARG A 512 -31.44 -14.08 12.44
CA ARG A 512 -30.76 -13.59 11.23
C ARG A 512 -30.15 -14.75 10.43
N GLY A 513 -29.67 -15.78 11.11
CA GLY A 513 -29.18 -17.01 10.50
C GLY A 513 -30.29 -17.76 9.77
N ALA A 514 -31.42 -17.99 10.44
CA ALA A 514 -32.56 -18.71 9.87
C ALA A 514 -33.08 -18.01 8.60
N ALA A 515 -33.27 -16.70 8.63
CA ALA A 515 -33.77 -15.91 7.51
C ALA A 515 -32.87 -15.96 6.25
N ARG A 516 -31.58 -16.31 6.38
CA ARG A 516 -30.61 -16.29 5.26
C ARG A 516 -30.30 -17.68 4.66
N SER A 517 -30.93 -18.74 5.16
CA SER A 517 -30.63 -20.10 4.67
C SER A 517 -31.01 -20.30 3.20
N GLU A 518 -32.16 -19.79 2.76
CA GLU A 518 -32.61 -19.87 1.36
C GLU A 518 -31.74 -19.03 0.42
N ASP A 519 -31.35 -17.82 0.86
CA ASP A 519 -30.46 -16.96 0.10
C ASP A 519 -29.10 -17.63 -0.13
N LEU A 520 -28.54 -18.29 0.90
CA LEU A 520 -27.29 -19.02 0.79
C LEU A 520 -27.36 -20.16 -0.21
N ALA A 521 -28.46 -20.93 -0.22
CA ALA A 521 -28.68 -22.01 -1.22
C ALA A 521 -28.73 -21.47 -2.65
N THR A 522 -29.41 -20.33 -2.84
CA THR A 522 -29.56 -19.67 -4.13
C THR A 522 -28.21 -19.14 -4.65
N VAL A 523 -27.46 -18.41 -3.84
CA VAL A 523 -26.15 -17.86 -4.25
C VAL A 523 -25.11 -18.97 -4.45
N TRP A 524 -25.18 -20.04 -3.66
CA TRP A 524 -24.34 -21.21 -3.84
C TRP A 524 -24.58 -21.87 -5.21
N THR A 525 -25.85 -22.13 -5.55
CA THR A 525 -26.25 -22.74 -6.83
C THR A 525 -25.75 -21.90 -8.01
N ARG A 526 -25.91 -20.57 -7.92
CA ARG A 526 -25.39 -19.63 -8.94
C ARG A 526 -23.88 -19.71 -9.06
N PHE A 527 -23.15 -19.71 -7.95
CA PHE A 527 -21.69 -19.82 -7.95
C PHE A 527 -21.23 -21.14 -8.54
N ALA A 528 -21.81 -22.28 -8.12
CA ALA A 528 -21.44 -23.63 -8.58
C ALA A 528 -21.63 -23.80 -10.09
N LYS A 529 -22.67 -23.19 -10.67
CA LYS A 529 -22.95 -23.18 -12.11
C LYS A 529 -22.08 -22.18 -12.89
N THR A 530 -21.39 -21.26 -12.23
CA THR A 530 -20.60 -20.23 -12.91
C THR A 530 -19.29 -20.82 -13.43
N ARG A 531 -19.11 -20.76 -14.77
CA ARG A 531 -17.90 -21.29 -15.41
C ARG A 531 -16.64 -20.57 -14.93
N PRO A 532 -15.61 -21.28 -14.47
CA PRO A 532 -14.33 -20.68 -14.08
C PRO A 532 -13.65 -19.95 -15.25
N PHE A 533 -13.18 -18.71 -15.03
CA PHE A 533 -12.60 -17.87 -16.09
C PHE A 533 -11.22 -18.34 -16.60
N TRP A 534 -10.53 -19.19 -15.86
CA TRP A 534 -9.24 -19.78 -16.22
C TRP A 534 -9.36 -21.06 -17.03
N SER A 535 -10.56 -21.60 -17.26
CA SER A 535 -10.77 -22.77 -18.11
C SER A 535 -10.40 -22.45 -19.56
N ARG A 536 -9.76 -23.41 -20.25
CA ARG A 536 -9.61 -23.34 -21.71
C ARG A 536 -10.98 -23.46 -22.34
N ASN A 537 -11.18 -22.88 -23.50
CA ASN A 537 -12.42 -23.05 -24.25
C ASN A 537 -12.65 -24.51 -24.60
#